data_1e401a941cfa04c86f0d1ae2c9f93043
#
_entry.id   1e401a941cfa04c86f0d1ae2c9f93043
#
_cell.length_a   1.000
_cell.length_b   1.000
_cell.length_c   1.000
_cell.angle_alpha   90.00
_cell.angle_beta   90.00
_cell.angle_gamma   90.00
#
_symmetry.space_group_name_H-M   'P 1'
#
loop_
_entity.id
_entity.type
_entity.pdbx_description
1 polymer ?
#
loop_
_entity_poly.entity_id
_entity_poly.type
_entity_poly.pdbx_seq_one_letter_code
_entity_poly.pdbx_strand_id
1 'polypeptide(L)'
;MEVFRQKGYPFYEDNEVKLLPTGREKYDDLFACVRSAKDFIHMDYFKFQQDSICHALFDILTGKAREGVEVRIVYDSFGNRFSDLPLRKPYLDSLRAAGIRIEEFDRVRFPWINHLRHRNHHKIAVIDGEVAYTGGMNVADYYLRGKPRVGEWRDMHMKVHGPMVNGYERVFEDMWWRTTKERLDSTRYLSTGHSDGHTKMAMVERVPKKSGKAIRETYCIAIDNAQRIIQIINPYATLVKSIRKSLEHALKRGVRVQIMASTTGDGPVTPDVVGQEMHKLMKKGAEVYYYDGGFHHSKVMMVDGLFCTVGTANLDARSLRFDYEVNAFIFDRNVTAQLQDIFYSDIHKHCVLLTPDNWKYRFPLKKRVSGRVFSSIKGFL
;
A
#
# COMPACT_ATOMS: atom_id res chain seq x y z
N MET A 1 5.32 -12.50 16.69
CA MET A 1 4.91 -11.42 17.64
C MET A 1 6.07 -10.96 18.49
N GLU A 2 6.67 -11.84 19.27
CA GLU A 2 7.74 -11.49 20.23
C GLU A 2 8.88 -10.65 19.60
N VAL A 3 9.41 -11.06 18.44
CA VAL A 3 10.46 -10.32 17.73
C VAL A 3 10.04 -8.88 17.38
N PHE A 4 8.76 -8.64 17.08
CA PHE A 4 8.26 -7.29 16.79
C PHE A 4 8.23 -6.42 18.06
N ARG A 5 7.81 -6.99 19.19
CA ARG A 5 7.84 -6.31 20.50
C ARG A 5 9.26 -5.98 20.93
N GLN A 6 10.18 -6.93 20.81
CA GLN A 6 11.60 -6.74 21.14
C GLN A 6 12.28 -5.66 20.30
N LYS A 7 11.83 -5.46 19.04
CA LYS A 7 12.29 -4.37 18.18
C LYS A 7 11.60 -3.03 18.46
N GLY A 8 10.67 -2.98 19.39
CA GLY A 8 9.99 -1.74 19.78
C GLY A 8 8.96 -1.23 18.77
N TYR A 9 8.46 -2.10 17.87
CA TYR A 9 7.36 -1.70 16.99
C TYR A 9 6.07 -1.56 17.80
N PRO A 10 5.26 -0.49 17.56
CA PRO A 10 3.97 -0.33 18.24
C PRO A 10 3.08 -1.54 17.95
N PHE A 11 2.51 -2.07 19.04
CA PHE A 11 1.67 -3.25 19.02
C PHE A 11 0.31 -2.92 19.62
N TYR A 12 -0.76 -3.29 18.91
CA TYR A 12 -2.13 -2.98 19.27
C TYR A 12 -2.93 -4.28 19.32
N GLU A 13 -3.62 -4.50 20.41
CA GLU A 13 -4.52 -5.64 20.60
C GLU A 13 -5.97 -5.17 20.46
N ASP A 14 -6.92 -6.10 20.40
CA ASP A 14 -8.36 -5.83 20.37
C ASP A 14 -8.81 -4.96 19.18
N ASN A 15 -8.31 -5.28 17.98
CA ASN A 15 -8.76 -4.63 16.75
C ASN A 15 -9.73 -5.51 15.98
N GLU A 16 -10.58 -4.88 15.18
CA GLU A 16 -11.37 -5.50 14.14
C GLU A 16 -10.79 -5.08 12.76
N VAL A 17 -10.68 -6.03 11.84
CA VAL A 17 -10.17 -5.81 10.49
C VAL A 17 -11.16 -6.29 9.47
N LYS A 18 -11.60 -5.38 8.58
CA LYS A 18 -12.39 -5.71 7.40
C LYS A 18 -11.54 -5.53 6.14
N LEU A 19 -11.36 -6.60 5.38
CA LEU A 19 -10.68 -6.54 4.09
C LEU A 19 -11.60 -5.93 3.02
N LEU A 20 -11.04 -5.12 2.15
CA LEU A 20 -11.69 -4.43 1.04
C LEU A 20 -10.93 -4.74 -0.25
N PRO A 21 -11.20 -5.90 -0.87
CA PRO A 21 -10.40 -6.43 -1.99
C PRO A 21 -10.68 -5.75 -3.33
N THR A 22 -11.65 -4.85 -3.42
CA THR A 22 -12.01 -4.15 -4.65
C THR A 22 -12.19 -2.65 -4.41
N GLY A 23 -12.00 -1.86 -5.47
CA GLY A 23 -12.28 -0.42 -5.41
C GLY A 23 -13.73 -0.10 -5.04
N ARG A 24 -14.70 -0.93 -5.52
CA ARG A 24 -16.11 -0.78 -5.18
C ARG A 24 -16.33 -0.93 -3.67
N GLU A 25 -15.89 -2.03 -3.09
CA GLU A 25 -16.04 -2.27 -1.65
C GLU A 25 -15.36 -1.17 -0.81
N LYS A 26 -14.16 -0.74 -1.23
CA LYS A 26 -13.47 0.37 -0.56
C LYS A 26 -14.28 1.67 -0.61
N TYR A 27 -14.76 2.08 -1.79
CA TYR A 27 -15.41 3.38 -1.91
C TYR A 27 -16.81 3.38 -1.32
N ASP A 28 -17.55 2.28 -1.46
CA ASP A 28 -18.88 2.16 -0.85
C ASP A 28 -18.78 2.26 0.70
N ASP A 29 -17.81 1.54 1.30
CA ASP A 29 -17.58 1.55 2.75
C ASP A 29 -17.01 2.90 3.22
N LEU A 30 -15.98 3.41 2.56
CA LEU A 30 -15.36 4.70 2.91
C LEU A 30 -16.36 5.86 2.81
N PHE A 31 -17.13 5.93 1.73
CA PHE A 31 -18.10 7.01 1.54
C PHE A 31 -19.23 6.97 2.57
N ALA A 32 -19.70 5.76 2.93
CA ALA A 32 -20.67 5.60 4.00
C ALA A 32 -20.10 6.09 5.34
N CYS A 33 -18.86 5.73 5.66
CA CYS A 33 -18.19 6.14 6.88
C CYS A 33 -17.93 7.66 6.93
N VAL A 34 -17.46 8.25 5.82
CA VAL A 34 -17.24 9.71 5.72
C VAL A 34 -18.56 10.49 5.89
N ARG A 35 -19.67 9.99 5.33
CA ARG A 35 -21.00 10.62 5.55
C ARG A 35 -21.44 10.59 7.01
N SER A 36 -21.07 9.57 7.77
CA SER A 36 -21.42 9.42 9.19
C SER A 36 -20.52 10.19 10.15
N ALA A 37 -19.41 10.75 9.67
CA ALA A 37 -18.44 11.49 10.49
C ALA A 37 -19.10 12.64 11.26
N LYS A 38 -18.67 12.86 12.51
CA LYS A 38 -19.25 13.84 13.43
C LYS A 38 -18.26 14.88 13.94
N ASP A 39 -16.98 14.50 14.06
CA ASP A 39 -15.94 15.35 14.67
C ASP A 39 -14.84 15.71 13.67
N PHE A 40 -14.14 14.72 13.13
CA PHE A 40 -13.06 15.00 12.20
C PHE A 40 -12.82 13.91 11.15
N ILE A 41 -12.24 14.33 10.02
CA ILE A 41 -11.77 13.45 8.94
C ILE A 41 -10.35 13.86 8.57
N HIS A 42 -9.39 12.96 8.77
CA HIS A 42 -8.00 13.14 8.38
C HIS A 42 -7.65 12.18 7.25
N MET A 43 -7.08 12.70 6.16
CA MET A 43 -6.71 11.88 5.00
C MET A 43 -5.27 12.19 4.56
N ASP A 44 -4.48 11.14 4.36
CA ASP A 44 -3.11 11.22 3.87
C ASP A 44 -2.92 10.25 2.70
N TYR A 45 -2.84 10.81 1.49
CA TYR A 45 -2.80 10.02 0.26
C TYR A 45 -1.67 10.45 -0.67
N PHE A 46 -1.02 9.46 -1.29
CA PHE A 46 -0.08 9.72 -2.37
C PHE A 46 -0.73 10.44 -3.56
N LYS A 47 -1.98 10.04 -3.91
CA LYS A 47 -2.67 10.57 -5.10
C LYS A 47 -4.18 10.67 -4.90
N PHE A 48 -4.70 11.84 -5.24
CA PHE A 48 -6.09 12.05 -5.62
C PHE A 48 -6.13 12.37 -7.12
N GLN A 49 -6.82 11.55 -7.90
CA GLN A 49 -7.01 11.85 -9.32
C GLN A 49 -8.32 12.62 -9.50
N GLN A 50 -8.28 13.81 -10.13
CA GLN A 50 -9.46 14.66 -10.28
C GLN A 50 -10.45 14.07 -11.29
N ASP A 51 -11.03 12.94 -10.95
CA ASP A 51 -12.02 12.16 -11.71
C ASP A 51 -13.34 12.01 -10.93
N SER A 52 -14.27 11.18 -11.42
CA SER A 52 -15.62 11.08 -10.84
C SER A 52 -15.63 10.60 -9.39
N ILE A 53 -14.77 9.64 -9.03
CA ILE A 53 -14.67 9.15 -7.63
C ILE A 53 -14.09 10.23 -6.72
N CYS A 54 -13.09 10.94 -7.20
CA CYS A 54 -12.49 12.03 -6.44
C CYS A 54 -13.52 13.16 -6.21
N HIS A 55 -14.26 13.56 -7.24
CA HIS A 55 -15.32 14.55 -7.09
C HIS A 55 -16.40 14.07 -6.10
N ALA A 56 -16.88 12.84 -6.23
CA ALA A 56 -17.88 12.28 -5.30
C ALA A 56 -17.40 12.27 -3.84
N LEU A 57 -16.13 11.92 -3.59
CA LEU A 57 -15.54 11.99 -2.25
C LEU A 57 -15.49 13.43 -1.74
N PHE A 58 -14.97 14.36 -2.54
CA PHE A 58 -14.82 15.76 -2.13
C PHE A 58 -16.16 16.50 -1.97
N ASP A 59 -17.20 16.09 -2.69
CA ASP A 59 -18.55 16.61 -2.48
C ASP A 59 -19.08 16.21 -1.08
N ILE A 60 -18.85 14.95 -0.65
CA ILE A 60 -19.22 14.49 0.69
C ILE A 60 -18.39 15.26 1.75
N LEU A 61 -17.08 15.37 1.56
CA LEU A 61 -16.18 16.08 2.47
C LEU A 61 -16.56 17.57 2.60
N THR A 62 -16.93 18.20 1.49
CA THR A 62 -17.43 19.59 1.48
C THR A 62 -18.73 19.74 2.27
N GLY A 63 -19.66 18.78 2.11
CA GLY A 63 -20.88 18.72 2.93
C GLY A 63 -20.54 18.63 4.42
N LYS A 64 -19.64 17.69 4.78
CA LYS A 64 -19.24 17.50 6.19
C LYS A 64 -18.52 18.73 6.77
N ALA A 65 -17.65 19.38 6.00
CA ALA A 65 -17.01 20.61 6.45
C ALA A 65 -18.01 21.74 6.72
N ARG A 66 -19.07 21.87 5.90
CA ARG A 66 -20.17 22.82 6.13
C ARG A 66 -21.02 22.47 7.34
N GLU A 67 -21.10 21.20 7.72
CA GLU A 67 -21.76 20.73 8.95
C GLU A 67 -20.89 20.97 10.20
N GLY A 68 -19.66 21.48 10.06
CA GLY A 68 -18.74 21.75 11.15
C GLY A 68 -17.75 20.63 11.45
N VAL A 69 -17.75 19.54 10.68
CA VAL A 69 -16.75 18.48 10.79
C VAL A 69 -15.39 19.01 10.30
N GLU A 70 -14.36 18.80 11.10
CA GLU A 70 -13.00 19.20 10.74
C GLU A 70 -12.44 18.28 9.65
N VAL A 71 -12.04 18.83 8.51
CA VAL A 71 -11.46 18.04 7.41
C VAL A 71 -10.04 18.50 7.10
N ARG A 72 -9.04 17.62 7.33
CA ARG A 72 -7.63 17.84 6.97
C ARG A 72 -7.14 16.79 5.99
N ILE A 73 -6.45 17.23 4.96
CA ILE A 73 -5.95 16.36 3.89
C ILE A 73 -4.51 16.71 3.57
N VAL A 74 -3.64 15.69 3.50
CA VAL A 74 -2.31 15.79 2.91
C VAL A 74 -2.28 14.98 1.62
N TYR A 75 -1.71 15.55 0.57
CA TYR A 75 -1.43 14.82 -0.67
C TYR A 75 -0.01 15.04 -1.14
N ASP A 76 0.54 14.02 -1.81
CA ASP A 76 1.91 14.07 -2.31
C ASP A 76 2.01 14.90 -3.60
N SER A 77 2.95 15.85 -3.67
CA SER A 77 3.16 16.70 -4.84
C SER A 77 3.54 15.92 -6.09
N PHE A 78 4.41 14.90 -5.97
CA PHE A 78 4.81 14.07 -7.10
C PHE A 78 3.64 13.20 -7.58
N GLY A 79 2.93 12.56 -6.63
CA GLY A 79 1.73 11.76 -6.94
C GLY A 79 0.67 12.56 -7.66
N ASN A 80 0.46 13.82 -7.27
CA ASN A 80 -0.47 14.72 -7.94
C ASN A 80 0.04 15.16 -9.31
N ARG A 81 1.27 15.70 -9.39
CA ARG A 81 1.84 16.27 -10.63
C ARG A 81 1.91 15.28 -11.79
N PHE A 82 2.22 14.01 -11.50
CA PHE A 82 2.32 12.93 -12.49
C PHE A 82 1.06 12.07 -12.58
N SER A 83 -0.07 12.57 -12.07
CA SER A 83 -1.39 11.98 -12.29
C SER A 83 -1.91 12.28 -13.71
N ASP A 84 -2.71 11.37 -14.25
CA ASP A 84 -3.40 11.61 -15.53
C ASP A 84 -4.35 12.82 -15.44
N LEU A 85 -4.99 13.00 -14.28
CA LEU A 85 -5.87 14.11 -13.93
C LEU A 85 -5.46 14.70 -12.58
N PRO A 86 -4.47 15.61 -12.53
CA PRO A 86 -4.02 16.21 -11.28
C PRO A 86 -5.06 17.17 -10.69
N LEU A 87 -5.10 17.25 -9.35
CA LEU A 87 -5.85 18.32 -8.66
C LEU A 87 -5.30 19.67 -9.10
N ARG A 88 -6.15 20.48 -9.70
CA ARG A 88 -5.80 21.80 -10.23
C ARG A 88 -6.05 22.89 -9.20
N LYS A 89 -5.29 23.98 -9.28
CA LYS A 89 -5.38 25.10 -8.32
C LYS A 89 -6.80 25.63 -8.15
N PRO A 90 -7.61 25.92 -9.19
CA PRO A 90 -8.98 26.41 -9.00
C PRO A 90 -9.86 25.45 -8.18
N TYR A 91 -9.69 24.14 -8.38
CA TYR A 91 -10.42 23.13 -7.61
C TYR A 91 -9.94 23.07 -6.16
N LEU A 92 -8.63 23.11 -5.91
CA LEU A 92 -8.08 23.19 -4.56
C LEU A 92 -8.54 24.44 -3.81
N ASP A 93 -8.59 25.58 -4.50
CA ASP A 93 -9.07 26.85 -3.92
C ASP A 93 -10.56 26.77 -3.55
N SER A 94 -11.39 26.09 -4.37
CA SER A 94 -12.81 25.88 -4.03
C SER A 94 -13.01 24.98 -2.81
N LEU A 95 -12.18 23.94 -2.66
CA LEU A 95 -12.21 23.07 -1.48
C LEU A 95 -11.81 23.83 -0.21
N ARG A 96 -10.77 24.66 -0.29
CA ARG A 96 -10.34 25.52 0.84
C ARG A 96 -11.42 26.54 1.22
N ALA A 97 -12.07 27.16 0.23
CA ALA A 97 -13.17 28.07 0.46
C ALA A 97 -14.38 27.38 1.14
N ALA A 98 -14.53 26.07 0.96
CA ALA A 98 -15.55 25.27 1.62
C ALA A 98 -15.17 24.80 3.04
N GLY A 99 -13.98 25.19 3.56
CA GLY A 99 -13.51 24.87 4.90
C GLY A 99 -12.59 23.64 4.99
N ILE A 100 -12.26 23.00 3.87
CA ILE A 100 -11.34 21.86 3.85
C ILE A 100 -9.89 22.36 3.92
N ARG A 101 -9.12 21.88 4.88
CA ARG A 101 -7.68 22.12 4.96
C ARG A 101 -6.94 21.07 4.16
N ILE A 102 -6.55 21.40 2.91
CA ILE A 102 -5.86 20.51 1.98
C ILE A 102 -4.48 21.06 1.63
N GLU A 103 -3.43 20.26 1.93
CA GLU A 103 -2.04 20.68 1.86
C GLU A 103 -1.18 19.74 1.01
N GLU A 104 -0.27 20.34 0.25
CA GLU A 104 0.62 19.64 -0.68
C GLU A 104 1.96 19.31 0.01
N PHE A 105 2.24 18.01 0.20
CA PHE A 105 3.50 17.55 0.77
C PHE A 105 4.65 17.68 -0.23
N ASP A 106 5.75 18.26 0.22
CA ASP A 106 7.06 18.39 -0.46
C ASP A 106 6.93 18.79 -1.94
N ARG A 107 6.47 20.01 -2.15
CA ARG A 107 6.19 20.58 -3.47
C ARG A 107 7.37 20.44 -4.42
N VAL A 108 7.15 19.73 -5.54
CA VAL A 108 8.15 19.54 -6.59
C VAL A 108 8.49 20.86 -7.25
N ARG A 109 9.72 21.36 -7.06
CA ARG A 109 10.24 22.62 -7.60
C ARG A 109 11.54 22.38 -8.37
N PHE A 110 11.87 23.24 -9.29
CA PHE A 110 13.18 23.24 -9.96
C PHE A 110 14.27 23.76 -8.99
N PRO A 111 15.48 23.21 -8.94
CA PRO A 111 15.91 21.93 -9.56
C PRO A 111 15.35 20.73 -8.80
N TRP A 112 14.66 19.83 -9.49
CA TRP A 112 13.83 18.74 -8.93
C TRP A 112 14.59 17.70 -8.12
N ILE A 113 15.91 17.66 -8.22
CA ILE A 113 16.80 16.62 -7.66
C ILE A 113 16.56 16.38 -6.16
N ASN A 114 16.24 17.43 -5.38
CA ASN A 114 16.03 17.32 -3.93
C ASN A 114 14.61 16.85 -3.55
N HIS A 115 13.63 16.97 -4.44
CA HIS A 115 12.21 16.74 -4.16
C HIS A 115 11.66 15.43 -4.78
N LEU A 116 12.47 14.67 -5.53
CA LEU A 116 12.04 13.41 -6.12
C LEU A 116 12.32 12.19 -5.24
N ARG A 117 13.16 12.34 -4.20
CA ARG A 117 13.74 11.20 -3.49
C ARG A 117 12.84 10.64 -2.40
N HIS A 118 12.19 11.47 -1.61
CA HIS A 118 11.42 11.06 -0.45
C HIS A 118 9.96 11.46 -0.63
N ARG A 119 9.14 10.53 -1.12
CA ARG A 119 7.72 10.82 -1.39
C ARG A 119 6.83 10.21 -0.32
N ASN A 120 5.71 10.86 -0.07
CA ASN A 120 4.67 10.35 0.80
C ASN A 120 3.83 9.31 0.05
N HIS A 121 4.07 8.03 0.33
CA HIS A 121 3.35 6.96 -0.34
C HIS A 121 2.23 6.35 0.53
N HIS A 122 1.82 7.04 1.58
CA HIS A 122 0.69 6.63 2.41
C HIS A 122 -0.64 6.66 1.66
N LYS A 123 -1.60 5.89 2.14
CA LYS A 123 -3.00 5.89 1.78
C LYS A 123 -3.77 5.60 3.06
N ILE A 124 -4.02 6.65 3.81
CA ILE A 124 -4.65 6.59 5.13
C ILE A 124 -5.86 7.52 5.15
N ALA A 125 -6.96 7.07 5.73
CA ALA A 125 -8.05 7.93 6.17
C ALA A 125 -8.39 7.55 7.61
N VAL A 126 -8.47 8.52 8.50
CA VAL A 126 -8.94 8.36 9.88
C VAL A 126 -10.21 9.19 10.04
N ILE A 127 -11.25 8.58 10.59
CA ILE A 127 -12.55 9.21 10.78
C ILE A 127 -12.93 9.11 12.25
N ASP A 128 -13.14 10.26 12.89
CA ASP A 128 -13.54 10.45 14.28
C ASP A 128 -12.65 9.71 15.31
N GLY A 129 -11.43 9.29 14.92
CA GLY A 129 -10.56 8.44 15.76
C GLY A 129 -11.08 7.02 15.98
N GLU A 130 -12.22 6.66 15.39
CA GLU A 130 -12.88 5.36 15.57
C GLU A 130 -12.47 4.35 14.51
N VAL A 131 -12.32 4.79 13.26
CA VAL A 131 -11.95 3.90 12.16
C VAL A 131 -10.80 4.47 11.33
N ALA A 132 -9.97 3.57 10.82
CA ALA A 132 -8.94 3.90 9.86
C ALA A 132 -9.03 3.02 8.61
N TYR A 133 -8.71 3.60 7.47
CA TYR A 133 -8.57 2.90 6.19
C TYR A 133 -7.12 2.97 5.73
N THR A 134 -6.58 1.86 5.25
CA THR A 134 -5.25 1.82 4.63
C THR A 134 -5.09 0.64 3.67
N GLY A 135 -4.05 0.69 2.83
CA GLY A 135 -3.72 -0.35 1.86
C GLY A 135 -3.09 0.22 0.59
N GLY A 136 -3.26 -0.46 -0.54
CA GLY A 136 -2.62 -0.06 -1.79
C GLY A 136 -3.37 1.01 -2.59
N MET A 137 -4.69 1.21 -2.36
CA MET A 137 -5.56 2.01 -3.22
C MET A 137 -5.46 3.51 -2.94
N ASN A 138 -5.13 4.29 -3.97
CA ASN A 138 -5.32 5.74 -3.99
C ASN A 138 -6.81 6.11 -4.19
N VAL A 139 -7.11 7.38 -4.48
CA VAL A 139 -8.45 7.84 -4.85
C VAL A 139 -8.47 8.12 -6.35
N ALA A 140 -9.04 7.19 -7.13
CA ALA A 140 -9.12 7.28 -8.59
C ALA A 140 -10.12 6.28 -9.18
N ASP A 141 -10.76 6.67 -10.30
CA ASP A 141 -11.75 5.87 -11.04
C ASP A 141 -11.20 4.52 -11.53
N TYR A 142 -9.91 4.44 -11.80
CA TYR A 142 -9.34 3.21 -12.38
C TYR A 142 -9.40 2.00 -11.43
N TYR A 143 -9.61 2.18 -10.13
CA TYR A 143 -9.91 1.09 -9.20
C TYR A 143 -11.31 0.48 -9.40
N LEU A 144 -12.19 1.18 -10.12
CA LEU A 144 -13.54 0.70 -10.48
C LEU A 144 -13.62 0.20 -11.93
N ARG A 145 -12.94 0.88 -12.84
CA ARG A 145 -13.12 0.74 -14.29
C ARG A 145 -11.89 0.20 -15.02
N GLY A 146 -10.78 0.02 -14.29
CA GLY A 146 -9.49 -0.27 -14.91
C GLY A 146 -8.91 0.90 -15.68
N LYS A 147 -7.82 0.65 -16.42
CA LYS A 147 -7.19 1.61 -17.33
C LYS A 147 -7.14 1.05 -18.75
N PRO A 148 -7.37 1.87 -19.80
CA PRO A 148 -7.05 1.48 -21.18
C PRO A 148 -5.60 0.99 -21.25
N ARG A 149 -5.29 -0.05 -21.99
CA ARG A 149 -3.97 -0.69 -22.13
C ARG A 149 -3.47 -1.50 -20.91
N VAL A 150 -4.04 -1.33 -19.72
CA VAL A 150 -3.67 -2.07 -18.51
C VAL A 150 -4.71 -3.15 -18.18
N GLY A 151 -5.98 -2.85 -18.40
CA GLY A 151 -7.11 -3.70 -18.02
C GLY A 151 -7.63 -3.38 -16.62
N GLU A 152 -8.16 -4.38 -15.94
CA GLU A 152 -8.63 -4.27 -14.56
C GLU A 152 -7.49 -3.82 -13.64
N TRP A 153 -7.82 -2.97 -12.64
CA TRP A 153 -6.88 -2.55 -11.62
C TRP A 153 -7.30 -3.11 -10.26
N ARG A 154 -6.74 -4.25 -9.92
CA ARG A 154 -7.03 -4.93 -8.67
C ARG A 154 -6.07 -4.52 -7.58
N ASP A 155 -6.57 -4.25 -6.39
CA ASP A 155 -5.75 -3.85 -5.25
C ASP A 155 -6.42 -4.27 -3.94
N MET A 156 -5.69 -4.21 -2.83
CA MET A 156 -6.16 -4.53 -1.48
C MET A 156 -6.15 -3.28 -0.62
N HIS A 157 -7.26 -3.07 0.08
CA HIS A 157 -7.40 -2.10 1.15
C HIS A 157 -8.01 -2.78 2.37
N MET A 158 -7.96 -2.12 3.51
CA MET A 158 -8.63 -2.59 4.72
C MET A 158 -9.19 -1.43 5.53
N LYS A 159 -10.23 -1.70 6.29
CA LYS A 159 -10.77 -0.87 7.36
C LYS A 159 -10.37 -1.49 8.69
N VAL A 160 -9.94 -0.68 9.62
CA VAL A 160 -9.56 -1.07 10.96
C VAL A 160 -10.40 -0.28 11.96
N HIS A 161 -10.93 -0.98 12.97
CA HIS A 161 -11.56 -0.40 14.15
C HIS A 161 -10.80 -0.89 15.39
N GLY A 162 -10.60 -0.02 16.39
CA GLY A 162 -9.88 -0.34 17.62
C GLY A 162 -8.56 0.41 17.80
N PRO A 163 -7.72 0.02 18.76
CA PRO A 163 -6.55 0.78 19.20
C PRO A 163 -5.53 1.10 18.12
N MET A 164 -5.45 0.30 17.04
CA MET A 164 -4.56 0.55 15.90
C MET A 164 -4.88 1.86 15.15
N VAL A 165 -6.12 2.35 15.25
CA VAL A 165 -6.55 3.63 14.65
C VAL A 165 -5.68 4.78 15.16
N ASN A 166 -5.35 4.79 16.47
CA ASN A 166 -4.45 5.77 17.06
C ASN A 166 -3.04 5.74 16.46
N GLY A 167 -2.60 4.57 15.98
CA GLY A 167 -1.34 4.46 15.26
C GLY A 167 -1.39 5.21 13.93
N TYR A 168 -2.46 5.02 13.15
CA TYR A 168 -2.64 5.73 11.88
C TYR A 168 -2.84 7.23 12.06
N GLU A 169 -3.55 7.65 13.11
CA GLU A 169 -3.69 9.06 13.45
C GLU A 169 -2.33 9.72 13.72
N ARG A 170 -1.46 9.09 14.50
CA ARG A 170 -0.09 9.60 14.73
C ARG A 170 0.75 9.68 13.46
N VAL A 171 0.57 8.75 12.54
CA VAL A 171 1.21 8.83 11.21
C VAL A 171 0.70 10.05 10.45
N PHE A 172 -0.61 10.31 10.45
CA PHE A 172 -1.19 11.50 9.85
C PHE A 172 -0.65 12.78 10.51
N GLU A 173 -0.64 12.88 11.85
CA GLU A 173 -0.13 14.04 12.59
C GLU A 173 1.34 14.35 12.25
N ASP A 174 2.22 13.33 12.15
CA ASP A 174 3.62 13.51 11.74
C ASP A 174 3.71 14.05 10.31
N MET A 175 2.90 13.54 9.38
CA MET A 175 2.84 14.04 8.01
C MET A 175 2.25 15.44 7.91
N TRP A 176 1.22 15.75 8.67
CA TRP A 176 0.65 17.10 8.78
C TRP A 176 1.70 18.10 9.25
N TRP A 177 2.39 17.80 10.36
CA TRP A 177 3.48 18.64 10.86
C TRP A 177 4.63 18.79 9.84
N ARG A 178 5.00 17.72 9.13
CA ARG A 178 6.04 17.80 8.10
C ARG A 178 5.64 18.73 6.97
N THR A 179 4.37 18.74 6.62
CA THR A 179 3.83 19.52 5.51
C THR A 179 3.63 20.99 5.89
N THR A 180 2.99 21.27 7.03
CA THR A 180 2.51 22.58 7.42
C THR A 180 3.35 23.26 8.48
N LYS A 181 4.15 22.51 9.26
CA LYS A 181 4.83 22.92 10.50
C LYS A 181 3.88 23.19 11.67
N GLU A 182 2.59 22.95 11.51
CA GLU A 182 1.60 23.02 12.57
C GLU A 182 1.59 21.70 13.35
N ARG A 183 1.63 21.79 14.69
CA ARG A 183 1.43 20.63 15.57
C ARG A 183 -0.03 20.56 15.95
N LEU A 184 -0.62 19.39 15.76
CA LEU A 184 -1.97 19.11 16.24
C LEU A 184 -1.92 18.73 17.73
N ASP A 185 -3.00 19.01 18.43
CA ASP A 185 -3.19 18.51 19.80
C ASP A 185 -3.64 17.04 19.73
N SER A 186 -2.68 16.13 19.83
CA SER A 186 -2.92 14.70 19.74
C SER A 186 -3.99 14.18 20.72
N THR A 187 -4.17 14.85 21.87
CA THR A 187 -5.17 14.39 22.86
C THR A 187 -6.59 14.51 22.33
N ARG A 188 -6.85 15.42 21.40
CA ARG A 188 -8.17 15.61 20.78
C ARG A 188 -8.52 14.49 19.80
N TYR A 189 -7.52 13.94 19.08
CA TYR A 189 -7.76 13.04 17.96
C TYR A 189 -7.55 11.55 18.29
N LEU A 190 -6.95 11.27 19.46
CA LEU A 190 -6.78 9.90 19.91
C LEU A 190 -8.03 9.43 20.64
N SER A 191 -8.58 8.32 20.18
CA SER A 191 -9.71 7.65 20.82
C SER A 191 -9.26 6.74 21.95
N THR A 192 -10.16 6.41 22.87
CA THR A 192 -9.97 5.31 23.83
C THR A 192 -9.90 3.95 23.13
N GLY A 193 -10.26 3.91 21.84
CA GLY A 193 -10.01 2.80 20.92
C GLY A 193 -10.63 1.48 21.36
N HIS A 194 -11.88 1.48 21.87
CA HIS A 194 -12.54 0.24 22.23
C HIS A 194 -13.15 -0.45 20.99
N SER A 195 -12.89 -1.74 20.86
CA SER A 195 -13.47 -2.60 19.84
C SER A 195 -13.71 -3.98 20.44
N ASP A 196 -14.75 -4.67 19.99
CA ASP A 196 -15.03 -6.07 20.35
C ASP A 196 -14.15 -7.06 19.57
N GLY A 197 -13.27 -6.58 18.74
CA GLY A 197 -12.34 -7.38 17.95
C GLY A 197 -11.23 -8.01 18.79
N HIS A 198 -10.61 -9.07 18.28
CA HIS A 198 -9.51 -9.78 18.96
C HIS A 198 -8.23 -9.83 18.13
N THR A 199 -8.21 -9.09 17.02
CA THR A 199 -7.06 -9.07 16.11
C THR A 199 -5.89 -8.30 16.72
N LYS A 200 -4.72 -8.96 16.76
CA LYS A 200 -3.46 -8.35 17.21
C LYS A 200 -2.71 -7.80 16.01
N MET A 201 -2.24 -6.57 16.11
CA MET A 201 -1.59 -5.88 14.98
C MET A 201 -0.32 -5.18 15.45
N ALA A 202 0.71 -5.22 14.62
CA ALA A 202 1.89 -4.36 14.79
C ALA A 202 1.96 -3.36 13.62
N MET A 203 2.22 -2.10 13.94
CA MET A 203 2.46 -1.07 12.96
C MET A 203 3.95 -0.94 12.68
N VAL A 204 4.31 -0.97 11.41
CA VAL A 204 5.68 -0.73 10.99
C VAL A 204 5.69 0.40 9.97
N GLU A 205 6.24 1.52 10.41
CA GLU A 205 6.36 2.73 9.60
C GLU A 205 7.77 2.88 9.05
N ARG A 206 7.87 3.32 7.82
CA ARG A 206 9.11 3.78 7.25
C ARG A 206 9.10 5.29 7.10
N VAL A 207 9.92 5.94 7.91
CA VAL A 207 10.19 7.39 7.85
C VAL A 207 11.62 7.59 7.31
N PRO A 208 11.80 8.27 6.17
CA PRO A 208 13.13 8.56 5.64
C PRO A 208 14.04 9.19 6.70
N LYS A 209 15.28 8.71 6.78
CA LYS A 209 16.31 9.14 7.74
C LYS A 209 16.06 8.77 9.22
N LYS A 210 14.84 8.39 9.63
CA LYS A 210 14.54 7.99 11.02
C LYS A 210 14.48 6.47 11.18
N SER A 211 13.48 5.80 10.58
CA SER A 211 13.25 4.37 10.75
C SER A 211 13.93 3.47 9.69
N GLY A 212 14.75 4.08 8.86
CA GLY A 212 15.71 3.48 7.91
C GLY A 212 15.32 2.20 7.19
N LYS A 213 15.33 1.07 7.90
CA LYS A 213 15.17 -0.26 7.32
C LYS A 213 13.95 -1.01 7.86
N ALA A 214 13.11 -0.37 8.69
CA ALA A 214 12.07 -1.03 9.48
C ALA A 214 11.21 -2.02 8.68
N ILE A 215 10.47 -1.57 7.67
CA ILE A 215 9.60 -2.44 6.85
C ILE A 215 10.42 -3.55 6.17
N ARG A 216 11.60 -3.24 5.63
CA ARG A 216 12.45 -4.23 4.97
C ARG A 216 12.94 -5.31 5.94
N GLU A 217 13.32 -4.94 7.15
CA GLU A 217 13.76 -5.87 8.19
C GLU A 217 12.62 -6.76 8.67
N THR A 218 11.41 -6.19 8.86
CA THR A 218 10.23 -6.98 9.25
C THR A 218 9.82 -7.97 8.17
N TYR A 219 9.89 -7.61 6.89
CA TYR A 219 9.70 -8.57 5.81
C TYR A 219 10.74 -9.71 5.85
N CYS A 220 12.04 -9.39 6.04
CA CYS A 220 13.07 -10.42 6.17
C CYS A 220 12.79 -11.32 7.38
N ILE A 221 12.47 -10.76 8.55
CA ILE A 221 12.15 -11.53 9.76
C ILE A 221 10.96 -12.47 9.50
N ALA A 222 9.90 -11.99 8.86
CA ALA A 222 8.72 -12.78 8.54
C ALA A 222 9.07 -13.97 7.62
N ILE A 223 9.84 -13.72 6.56
CA ILE A 223 10.29 -14.73 5.58
C ILE A 223 11.27 -15.73 6.21
N ASP A 224 12.22 -15.25 7.01
CA ASP A 224 13.26 -16.10 7.62
C ASP A 224 12.69 -17.03 8.70
N ASN A 225 11.56 -16.65 9.34
CA ASN A 225 10.86 -17.48 10.34
C ASN A 225 9.74 -18.36 9.76
N ALA A 226 9.44 -18.26 8.47
CA ALA A 226 8.44 -19.10 7.83
C ALA A 226 8.85 -20.59 7.85
N GLN A 227 7.88 -21.48 8.14
CA GLN A 227 8.09 -22.92 8.28
C GLN A 227 7.47 -23.74 7.15
N ARG A 228 6.37 -23.27 6.56
CA ARG A 228 5.58 -24.04 5.58
C ARG A 228 5.38 -23.30 4.26
N ILE A 229 4.83 -22.10 4.30
CA ILE A 229 4.42 -21.39 3.10
C ILE A 229 4.51 -19.87 3.26
N ILE A 230 4.99 -19.22 2.21
CA ILE A 230 4.97 -17.77 2.03
C ILE A 230 4.19 -17.46 0.76
N GLN A 231 3.20 -16.58 0.85
CA GLN A 231 2.39 -16.14 -0.28
C GLN A 231 2.50 -14.62 -0.41
N ILE A 232 2.84 -14.12 -1.58
CA ILE A 232 3.11 -12.70 -1.82
C ILE A 232 2.30 -12.23 -3.03
N ILE A 233 1.64 -11.07 -2.89
CA ILE A 233 1.12 -10.28 -4.00
C ILE A 233 1.83 -8.94 -3.96
N ASN A 234 2.55 -8.60 -5.02
CA ASN A 234 3.23 -7.31 -5.09
C ASN A 234 3.48 -6.89 -6.55
N PRO A 235 3.04 -5.68 -6.96
CA PRO A 235 3.15 -5.22 -8.35
C PRO A 235 4.59 -4.96 -8.78
N TYR A 236 5.40 -4.45 -7.85
CA TYR A 236 6.77 -4.00 -8.11
C TYR A 236 7.80 -4.87 -7.37
N ALA A 237 7.65 -6.20 -7.49
CA ALA A 237 8.55 -7.17 -6.87
C ALA A 237 9.93 -7.21 -7.56
N THR A 238 10.58 -6.04 -7.73
CA THR A 238 11.96 -5.95 -8.24
C THR A 238 12.99 -6.42 -7.21
N LEU A 239 12.56 -6.63 -6.01
CA LEU A 239 13.21 -7.23 -4.85
C LEU A 239 14.58 -6.63 -4.49
N VAL A 240 14.63 -5.95 -3.36
CA VAL A 240 15.92 -5.60 -2.75
C VAL A 240 16.69 -6.85 -2.36
N LYS A 241 18.03 -6.76 -2.37
CA LYS A 241 18.94 -7.91 -2.16
C LYS A 241 18.64 -8.72 -0.90
N SER A 242 18.27 -8.05 0.22
CA SER A 242 17.96 -8.74 1.49
C SER A 242 16.74 -9.64 1.36
N ILE A 243 15.61 -9.10 0.89
CA ILE A 243 14.35 -9.84 0.72
C ILE A 243 14.54 -11.01 -0.26
N ARG A 244 15.22 -10.78 -1.40
CA ARG A 244 15.53 -11.86 -2.32
C ARG A 244 16.33 -12.98 -1.65
N LYS A 245 17.36 -12.65 -0.85
CA LYS A 245 18.15 -13.64 -0.11
C LYS A 245 17.29 -14.40 0.90
N SER A 246 16.45 -13.73 1.67
CA SER A 246 15.53 -14.38 2.61
C SER A 246 14.59 -15.36 1.91
N LEU A 247 14.00 -14.99 0.75
CA LEU A 247 13.18 -15.90 -0.05
C LEU A 247 13.99 -17.10 -0.58
N GLU A 248 15.20 -16.89 -1.08
CA GLU A 248 16.09 -17.97 -1.51
C GLU A 248 16.46 -18.92 -0.37
N HIS A 249 16.67 -18.41 0.85
CA HIS A 249 16.91 -19.22 2.04
C HIS A 249 15.67 -19.99 2.46
N ALA A 250 14.48 -19.38 2.41
CA ALA A 250 13.21 -20.05 2.68
C ALA A 250 12.99 -21.24 1.74
N LEU A 251 13.21 -21.06 0.43
CA LEU A 251 13.15 -22.14 -0.56
C LEU A 251 14.16 -23.27 -0.25
N LYS A 252 15.38 -22.95 0.16
CA LYS A 252 16.39 -23.96 0.57
C LYS A 252 15.97 -24.74 1.82
N ARG A 253 15.20 -24.15 2.73
CA ARG A 253 14.63 -24.83 3.91
C ARG A 253 13.42 -25.70 3.58
N GLY A 254 12.97 -25.72 2.32
CA GLY A 254 11.77 -26.45 1.88
C GLY A 254 10.46 -25.67 2.09
N VAL A 255 10.53 -24.39 2.43
CA VAL A 255 9.35 -23.53 2.54
C VAL A 255 8.79 -23.28 1.14
N ARG A 256 7.50 -23.52 0.96
CA ARG A 256 6.80 -23.23 -0.29
C ARG A 256 6.68 -21.72 -0.47
N VAL A 257 7.15 -21.19 -1.58
CA VAL A 257 7.06 -19.74 -1.88
C VAL A 257 6.21 -19.53 -3.12
N GLN A 258 5.08 -18.85 -2.95
CA GLN A 258 4.14 -18.50 -4.00
C GLN A 258 4.13 -16.97 -4.20
N ILE A 259 4.32 -16.52 -5.41
CA ILE A 259 4.36 -15.08 -5.73
C ILE A 259 3.40 -14.79 -6.88
N MET A 260 2.48 -13.88 -6.66
CA MET A 260 1.61 -13.32 -7.71
C MET A 260 2.19 -12.00 -8.17
N ALA A 261 2.42 -11.89 -9.47
CA ALA A 261 2.93 -10.70 -10.15
C ALA A 261 2.09 -10.41 -11.41
N SER A 262 2.15 -9.21 -11.94
CA SER A 262 1.44 -8.83 -13.17
C SER A 262 2.40 -8.76 -14.37
N THR A 263 1.90 -9.12 -15.55
CA THR A 263 2.63 -8.96 -16.82
C THR A 263 2.57 -7.54 -17.35
N THR A 264 1.59 -6.76 -16.89
CA THR A 264 1.37 -5.35 -17.20
C THR A 264 1.70 -4.49 -15.98
N GLY A 265 1.80 -3.19 -16.16
CA GLY A 265 2.02 -2.22 -15.10
C GLY A 265 1.86 -0.80 -15.62
N ASP A 266 1.94 0.16 -14.73
CA ASP A 266 1.85 1.59 -15.04
C ASP A 266 3.18 2.21 -15.48
N GLY A 267 4.29 1.47 -15.35
CA GLY A 267 5.62 1.89 -15.80
C GLY A 267 6.12 1.10 -17.01
N PRO A 268 6.92 1.74 -17.89
CA PRO A 268 7.33 1.13 -19.16
C PRO A 268 8.33 -0.04 -19.02
N VAL A 269 9.16 -0.07 -17.99
CA VAL A 269 10.25 -1.06 -17.82
C VAL A 269 10.13 -1.93 -16.58
N THR A 270 9.33 -1.51 -15.59
CA THR A 270 9.19 -2.22 -14.31
C THR A 270 8.71 -3.66 -14.49
N PRO A 271 7.71 -3.96 -15.35
CA PRO A 271 7.29 -5.34 -15.58
C PRO A 271 8.41 -6.24 -16.12
N ASP A 272 9.31 -5.70 -16.94
CA ASP A 272 10.43 -6.45 -17.49
C ASP A 272 11.46 -6.82 -16.40
N VAL A 273 11.73 -5.87 -15.49
CA VAL A 273 12.63 -6.11 -14.34
C VAL A 273 12.01 -7.11 -13.36
N VAL A 274 10.73 -6.96 -13.03
CA VAL A 274 9.97 -7.94 -12.22
C VAL A 274 10.05 -9.32 -12.86
N GLY A 275 9.82 -9.41 -14.16
CA GLY A 275 9.94 -10.67 -14.92
C GLY A 275 11.30 -11.34 -14.75
N GLN A 276 12.40 -10.59 -14.76
CA GLN A 276 13.73 -11.17 -14.52
C GLN A 276 13.91 -11.69 -13.09
N GLU A 277 13.41 -10.98 -12.09
CA GLU A 277 13.50 -11.44 -10.69
C GLU A 277 12.62 -12.68 -10.46
N MET A 278 11.40 -12.69 -11.00
CA MET A 278 10.49 -13.84 -10.92
C MET A 278 11.07 -15.09 -11.60
N HIS A 279 11.68 -14.92 -12.77
CA HIS A 279 12.36 -16.04 -13.45
C HIS A 279 13.51 -16.62 -12.61
N LYS A 280 14.30 -15.77 -11.91
CA LYS A 280 15.37 -16.25 -11.02
C LYS A 280 14.81 -17.04 -9.83
N LEU A 281 13.70 -16.58 -9.22
CA LEU A 281 13.08 -17.28 -8.10
C LEU A 281 12.39 -18.58 -8.55
N MET A 282 11.72 -18.59 -9.70
CA MET A 282 11.16 -19.81 -10.31
C MET A 282 12.22 -20.88 -10.50
N LYS A 283 13.41 -20.52 -11.00
CA LYS A 283 14.55 -21.47 -11.13
C LYS A 283 15.06 -22.02 -9.81
N LYS A 284 14.70 -21.39 -8.69
CA LYS A 284 15.05 -21.85 -7.33
C LYS A 284 13.89 -22.57 -6.64
N GLY A 285 12.79 -22.81 -7.36
CA GLY A 285 11.65 -23.58 -6.88
C GLY A 285 10.46 -22.73 -6.41
N ALA A 286 10.46 -21.42 -6.59
CA ALA A 286 9.29 -20.61 -6.30
C ALA A 286 8.18 -20.83 -7.36
N GLU A 287 6.94 -20.90 -6.91
CA GLU A 287 5.75 -20.89 -7.75
C GLU A 287 5.38 -19.44 -8.06
N VAL A 288 5.57 -19.03 -9.30
CA VAL A 288 5.25 -17.67 -9.75
C VAL A 288 3.99 -17.69 -10.60
N TYR A 289 2.99 -16.95 -10.19
CA TYR A 289 1.71 -16.81 -10.87
C TYR A 289 1.63 -15.41 -11.50
N TYR A 290 1.40 -15.37 -12.82
CA TYR A 290 1.18 -14.11 -13.52
C TYR A 290 -0.31 -13.83 -13.65
N TYR A 291 -0.75 -12.73 -13.05
CA TYR A 291 -2.11 -12.23 -13.15
C TYR A 291 -2.32 -11.62 -14.53
N ASP A 292 -3.18 -12.23 -15.33
CA ASP A 292 -3.49 -11.84 -16.72
C ASP A 292 -4.81 -11.05 -16.81
N GLY A 293 -5.55 -10.86 -15.71
CA GLY A 293 -6.78 -10.06 -15.66
C GLY A 293 -6.57 -8.54 -15.75
N GLY A 294 -5.31 -8.10 -15.74
CA GLY A 294 -4.95 -6.68 -15.74
C GLY A 294 -3.73 -6.41 -14.86
N PHE A 295 -3.83 -5.45 -13.95
CA PHE A 295 -2.75 -5.08 -13.03
C PHE A 295 -3.13 -5.33 -11.57
N HIS A 296 -2.49 -6.29 -10.94
CA HIS A 296 -2.70 -6.58 -9.52
C HIS A 296 -1.74 -5.74 -8.67
N HIS A 297 -2.27 -4.67 -8.08
CA HIS A 297 -1.47 -3.65 -7.39
C HIS A 297 -1.40 -3.84 -5.87
N SER A 298 -1.89 -4.96 -5.30
CA SER A 298 -1.87 -5.23 -3.86
C SER A 298 -0.44 -5.39 -3.30
N LYS A 299 -0.25 -5.00 -2.06
CA LYS A 299 0.98 -5.15 -1.28
C LYS A 299 0.67 -6.01 -0.06
N VAL A 300 0.65 -7.31 -0.28
CA VAL A 300 0.21 -8.32 0.70
C VAL A 300 1.25 -9.43 0.78
N MET A 301 1.51 -9.90 1.99
CA MET A 301 2.22 -11.15 2.24
C MET A 301 1.50 -11.93 3.34
N MET A 302 1.38 -13.24 3.17
CA MET A 302 0.83 -14.17 4.15
C MET A 302 1.89 -15.22 4.48
N VAL A 303 2.01 -15.60 5.73
CA VAL A 303 3.01 -16.57 6.19
C VAL A 303 2.34 -17.63 7.06
N ASP A 304 2.50 -18.88 6.64
CA ASP A 304 2.09 -20.10 7.34
C ASP A 304 0.59 -20.20 7.69
N GLY A 305 -0.25 -19.29 7.18
CA GLY A 305 -1.65 -19.15 7.59
C GLY A 305 -1.80 -18.60 9.01
N LEU A 306 -0.74 -18.02 9.56
CA LEU A 306 -0.68 -17.53 10.95
C LEU A 306 -0.79 -16.02 11.04
N PHE A 307 -0.22 -15.30 10.09
CA PHE A 307 -0.27 -13.86 10.03
C PHE A 307 -0.13 -13.36 8.59
N CYS A 308 -0.52 -12.12 8.38
CA CYS A 308 -0.38 -11.44 7.11
C CYS A 308 0.09 -9.99 7.30
N THR A 309 0.51 -9.36 6.21
CA THR A 309 0.73 -7.92 6.16
C THR A 309 -0.02 -7.29 5.01
N VAL A 310 -0.67 -6.17 5.29
CA VAL A 310 -1.33 -5.29 4.32
C VAL A 310 -0.82 -3.88 4.55
N GLY A 311 -0.48 -3.17 3.48
CA GLY A 311 0.03 -1.81 3.64
C GLY A 311 0.31 -1.11 2.32
N THR A 312 1.15 -0.09 2.39
CA THR A 312 1.45 0.77 1.26
C THR A 312 2.74 0.37 0.53
N ALA A 313 3.64 -0.37 1.22
CA ALA A 313 5.00 -0.61 0.75
C ALA A 313 5.10 -1.69 -0.33
N ASN A 314 5.70 -1.32 -1.45
CA ASN A 314 6.14 -2.27 -2.46
C ASN A 314 7.45 -2.97 -2.06
N LEU A 315 7.74 -4.11 -2.69
CA LEU A 315 9.00 -4.86 -2.49
C LEU A 315 10.13 -4.34 -3.39
N ASP A 316 10.11 -3.07 -3.74
CA ASP A 316 11.12 -2.39 -4.53
C ASP A 316 12.07 -1.54 -3.69
N ALA A 317 13.09 -1.00 -4.33
CA ALA A 317 14.07 -0.19 -3.64
C ALA A 317 13.54 1.19 -3.26
N ARG A 318 12.56 1.73 -4.02
CA ARG A 318 11.99 3.03 -3.76
C ARG A 318 11.19 3.01 -2.46
N SER A 319 10.20 2.14 -2.34
CA SER A 319 9.40 1.96 -1.13
C SER A 319 10.24 1.61 0.10
N LEU A 320 11.20 0.68 -0.07
CA LEU A 320 11.96 0.16 1.07
C LEU A 320 13.18 0.99 1.50
N ARG A 321 13.51 2.08 0.77
CA ARG A 321 14.69 2.93 1.07
C ARG A 321 14.42 4.42 1.09
N PHE A 322 13.39 4.89 0.38
CA PHE A 322 13.24 6.33 0.14
C PHE A 322 11.91 6.90 0.59
N ASP A 323 10.78 6.24 0.30
CA ASP A 323 9.47 6.83 0.52
C ASP A 323 8.98 6.66 1.97
N TYR A 324 8.00 7.48 2.37
CA TYR A 324 7.21 7.27 3.58
C TYR A 324 6.21 6.16 3.29
N GLU A 325 6.21 5.14 4.12
CA GLU A 325 5.37 3.94 3.96
C GLU A 325 4.87 3.45 5.31
N VAL A 326 3.73 2.79 5.32
CA VAL A 326 3.20 2.14 6.51
C VAL A 326 2.64 0.77 6.16
N ASN A 327 2.98 -0.23 6.98
CA ASN A 327 2.44 -1.58 6.88
C ASN A 327 1.89 -2.03 8.22
N ALA A 328 0.73 -2.66 8.20
CA ALA A 328 0.23 -3.45 9.30
C ALA A 328 0.69 -4.90 9.16
N PHE A 329 1.19 -5.46 10.25
CA PHE A 329 1.40 -6.90 10.42
C PHE A 329 0.29 -7.42 11.32
N ILE A 330 -0.57 -8.26 10.78
CA ILE A 330 -1.85 -8.71 11.36
C ILE A 330 -1.68 -10.14 11.81
N PHE A 331 -1.68 -10.38 13.12
CA PHE A 331 -1.49 -11.69 13.74
C PHE A 331 -2.87 -12.30 14.04
N ASP A 332 -3.57 -12.66 12.98
CA ASP A 332 -4.92 -13.23 13.03
C ASP A 332 -5.06 -14.29 11.93
N ARG A 333 -5.45 -15.50 12.32
CA ARG A 333 -5.61 -16.62 11.40
C ARG A 333 -6.82 -16.45 10.48
N ASN A 334 -7.90 -15.84 10.97
CA ASN A 334 -9.12 -15.66 10.19
C ASN A 334 -8.92 -14.62 9.09
N VAL A 335 -8.30 -13.47 9.42
CA VAL A 335 -7.92 -12.44 8.43
C VAL A 335 -6.93 -13.02 7.42
N THR A 336 -5.95 -13.81 7.88
CA THR A 336 -4.98 -14.46 6.99
C THR A 336 -5.65 -15.46 6.06
N ALA A 337 -6.60 -16.27 6.55
CA ALA A 337 -7.37 -17.22 5.74
C ALA A 337 -8.22 -16.52 4.67
N GLN A 338 -8.92 -15.42 5.02
CA GLN A 338 -9.65 -14.62 4.04
C GLN A 338 -8.73 -14.11 2.91
N LEU A 339 -7.53 -13.63 3.24
CA LEU A 339 -6.54 -13.22 2.22
C LEU A 339 -6.04 -14.39 1.38
N GLN A 340 -5.89 -15.59 1.96
CA GLN A 340 -5.54 -16.81 1.22
C GLN A 340 -6.65 -17.22 0.26
N ASP A 341 -7.91 -17.14 0.67
CA ASP A 341 -9.07 -17.43 -0.18
C ASP A 341 -9.11 -16.49 -1.39
N ILE A 342 -8.88 -15.20 -1.17
CA ILE A 342 -8.77 -14.20 -2.24
C ILE A 342 -7.58 -14.53 -3.16
N PHE A 343 -6.42 -14.86 -2.61
CA PHE A 343 -5.22 -15.22 -3.36
C PHE A 343 -5.47 -16.44 -4.26
N TYR A 344 -6.05 -17.51 -3.74
CA TYR A 344 -6.34 -18.70 -4.52
C TYR A 344 -7.48 -18.48 -5.52
N SER A 345 -8.50 -17.70 -5.18
CA SER A 345 -9.53 -17.31 -6.13
C SER A 345 -8.93 -16.56 -7.34
N ASP A 346 -8.01 -15.63 -7.09
CA ASP A 346 -7.33 -14.88 -8.16
C ASP A 346 -6.42 -15.81 -9.00
N ILE A 347 -5.73 -16.76 -8.37
CA ILE A 347 -4.95 -17.79 -9.09
C ILE A 347 -5.85 -18.57 -10.04
N HIS A 348 -6.95 -19.09 -9.55
CA HIS A 348 -7.83 -19.95 -10.35
C HIS A 348 -8.52 -19.21 -11.50
N LYS A 349 -8.89 -17.95 -11.30
CA LYS A 349 -9.66 -17.17 -12.28
C LYS A 349 -8.80 -16.42 -13.27
N HIS A 350 -7.63 -15.95 -12.87
CA HIS A 350 -6.92 -14.90 -13.59
C HIS A 350 -5.43 -15.15 -13.78
N CYS A 351 -4.86 -16.22 -13.20
CA CYS A 351 -3.42 -16.39 -13.24
C CYS A 351 -2.96 -17.57 -14.09
N VAL A 352 -1.76 -17.43 -14.61
CA VAL A 352 -1.01 -18.49 -15.26
C VAL A 352 0.29 -18.73 -14.53
N LEU A 353 0.55 -20.00 -14.18
CA LEU A 353 1.81 -20.42 -13.57
C LEU A 353 2.97 -20.23 -14.55
N LEU A 354 4.02 -19.57 -14.10
CA LEU A 354 5.26 -19.43 -14.87
C LEU A 354 6.03 -20.76 -14.86
N THR A 355 6.35 -21.23 -16.05
CA THR A 355 7.17 -22.43 -16.28
C THR A 355 8.37 -22.09 -17.17
N PRO A 356 9.43 -22.94 -17.20
CA PRO A 356 10.54 -22.77 -18.14
C PRO A 356 10.08 -22.69 -19.60
N ASP A 357 9.01 -23.41 -19.95
CA ASP A 357 8.48 -23.51 -21.32
C ASP A 357 7.78 -22.20 -21.74
N ASN A 358 6.91 -21.64 -20.87
CA ASN A 358 6.16 -20.43 -21.18
C ASN A 358 6.95 -19.13 -20.92
N TRP A 359 8.08 -19.18 -20.22
CA TRP A 359 8.90 -18.00 -19.91
C TRP A 359 9.31 -17.21 -21.16
N LYS A 360 9.84 -17.90 -22.18
CA LYS A 360 10.34 -17.26 -23.41
C LYS A 360 9.21 -16.61 -24.20
N TYR A 361 8.05 -17.20 -24.18
CA TYR A 361 6.85 -16.68 -24.82
C TYR A 361 6.31 -15.44 -24.11
N ARG A 362 6.15 -15.50 -22.77
CA ARG A 362 5.66 -14.37 -21.97
C ARG A 362 6.61 -13.18 -21.94
N PHE A 363 7.92 -13.46 -21.99
CA PHE A 363 8.98 -12.45 -22.02
C PHE A 363 9.84 -12.63 -23.29
N PRO A 364 9.41 -12.09 -24.44
CA PRO A 364 10.19 -12.10 -25.68
C PRO A 364 11.58 -11.49 -25.47
N LEU A 365 12.50 -11.75 -26.39
CA LEU A 365 13.92 -11.34 -26.29
C LEU A 365 14.08 -9.86 -25.91
N LYS A 366 13.31 -8.96 -26.53
CA LYS A 366 13.32 -7.51 -26.22
C LYS A 366 13.04 -7.23 -24.75
N LYS A 367 11.97 -7.80 -24.18
CA LYS A 367 11.62 -7.65 -22.74
C LYS A 367 12.68 -8.25 -21.82
N ARG A 368 13.27 -9.39 -22.20
CA ARG A 368 14.34 -10.04 -21.41
C ARG A 368 15.62 -9.21 -21.41
N VAL A 369 15.98 -8.61 -22.54
CA VAL A 369 17.13 -7.69 -22.63
C VAL A 369 16.87 -6.42 -21.83
N SER A 370 15.70 -5.77 -22.01
CA SER A 370 15.24 -4.63 -21.23
C SER A 370 15.32 -4.92 -19.72
N GLY A 371 14.69 -5.99 -19.26
CA GLY A 371 14.69 -6.37 -17.84
C GLY A 371 16.10 -6.63 -17.30
N ARG A 372 17.01 -7.19 -18.10
CA ARG A 372 18.41 -7.42 -17.69
C ARG A 372 19.19 -6.11 -17.57
N VAL A 373 19.08 -5.22 -18.54
CA VAL A 373 19.73 -3.90 -18.55
C VAL A 373 19.25 -3.06 -17.37
N PHE A 374 17.92 -2.92 -17.21
CA PHE A 374 17.34 -2.10 -16.14
C PHE A 374 17.46 -2.73 -14.75
N SER A 375 17.71 -4.05 -14.65
CA SER A 375 18.03 -4.68 -13.35
C SER A 375 19.31 -4.14 -12.72
N SER A 376 20.25 -3.57 -13.49
CA SER A 376 21.46 -2.95 -12.95
C SER A 376 21.17 -1.65 -12.19
N ILE A 377 20.11 -0.95 -12.56
CA ILE A 377 19.68 0.31 -11.93
C ILE A 377 18.39 0.17 -11.09
N LYS A 378 17.92 -1.05 -10.83
CA LYS A 378 16.70 -1.30 -10.02
C LYS A 378 16.75 -0.73 -8.60
N GLY A 379 17.90 -0.27 -8.15
CA GLY A 379 18.05 0.46 -6.90
C GLY A 379 17.43 1.85 -6.90
N PHE A 380 16.99 2.32 -8.10
CA PHE A 380 16.35 3.62 -8.32
C PHE A 380 14.92 3.48 -8.88
N LEU A 381 14.50 2.27 -9.24
CA LEU A 381 13.15 1.91 -9.71
C LEU A 381 12.21 1.65 -8.53
#